data_ed7ce1678e847c2258bd181bc8650aca
#
_entry.id   ed7ce1678e847c2258bd181bc8650aca
#
_cell.length_a   1.000
_cell.length_b   1.000
_cell.length_c   1.000
_cell.angle_alpha   90.00
_cell.angle_beta   90.00
_cell.angle_gamma   90.00
#
_symmetry.space_group_name_H-M   'P 1'
#
loop_
_entity.id
_entity.type
_entity.pdbx_description
1 polymer ?
#
loop_
_entity_poly.entity_id
_entity_poly.type
_entity_poly.pdbx_seq_one_letter_code
_entity_poly.pdbx_strand_id
1 'polypeptide(L)'
;MKASIRLVLALAAACAAAAAQADITIGVSIPLTGPTSALGIPSKAGIALWPTSIAGEKLNVIVLDDATDPTIAVKNARRFITEDKVDLIVGSAATPIAAAMSDVAAEGQTVQLMLSPVNLPPGKGAWSFRMPQSTAVMAIPIVEHWKKTGVKTYGFLGYSDAYGEAWLTDIQPLADKAGIKLVATERFARPDTSVTGQALKLVAANPDAILIVASGSGAAMPHKGLVERGYPKAKLYQTHGAATMDLIRVGGGDVEGSFVSSGPAVVAEKLPDGNASKALGMKYKEEFEKVNGKGSANQFAAHAFDVVIVLNKAIPMALAKGKPGTPQFRAALKDAFETMGRTPVSQGVLNWTATDHFGYTPETGVLLKVVNGDWQVVN
;
A
#
# COMPACT_ATOMS: atom_id res chain seq x y z
N MET A 1 46.81 -8.15 45.34
CA MET A 1 46.92 -7.63 43.94
C MET A 1 46.36 -8.55 42.88
N LYS A 2 46.63 -9.85 42.82
CA LYS A 2 46.10 -10.76 41.77
C LYS A 2 44.59 -10.98 41.82
N ALA A 3 43.93 -10.94 42.99
CA ALA A 3 42.47 -11.09 43.14
C ALA A 3 41.71 -9.85 42.68
N SER A 4 42.25 -8.66 42.98
CA SER A 4 41.64 -7.38 42.60
C SER A 4 41.67 -7.14 41.08
N ILE A 5 42.71 -7.59 40.38
CA ILE A 5 42.84 -7.49 38.92
C ILE A 5 41.85 -8.44 38.22
N ARG A 6 41.60 -9.63 38.78
CA ARG A 6 40.62 -10.58 38.23
C ARG A 6 39.18 -10.07 38.38
N LEU A 7 38.88 -9.39 39.48
CA LEU A 7 37.56 -8.80 39.71
C LEU A 7 37.28 -7.63 38.76
N VAL A 8 38.29 -6.78 38.51
CA VAL A 8 38.17 -5.65 37.57
C VAL A 8 38.05 -6.15 36.14
N LEU A 9 38.75 -7.18 35.72
CA LEU A 9 38.63 -7.80 34.41
C LEU A 9 37.28 -8.51 34.22
N ALA A 10 36.73 -9.14 35.25
CA ALA A 10 35.40 -9.76 35.22
C ALA A 10 34.29 -8.69 35.13
N LEU A 11 34.43 -7.56 35.85
CA LEU A 11 33.49 -6.44 35.74
C LEU A 11 33.57 -5.74 34.36
N ALA A 12 34.76 -5.56 33.81
CA ALA A 12 34.96 -4.99 32.47
C ALA A 12 34.42 -5.91 31.37
N ALA A 13 34.56 -7.24 31.51
CA ALA A 13 33.96 -8.22 30.60
C ALA A 13 32.43 -8.27 30.71
N ALA A 14 31.87 -8.12 31.92
CA ALA A 14 30.42 -8.02 32.13
C ALA A 14 29.84 -6.73 31.57
N CYS A 15 30.55 -5.59 31.67
CA CYS A 15 30.14 -4.33 31.02
C CYS A 15 30.27 -4.36 29.49
N ALA A 16 31.25 -5.07 28.94
CA ALA A 16 31.40 -5.24 27.49
C ALA A 16 30.38 -6.21 26.89
N ALA A 17 29.82 -7.14 27.67
CA ALA A 17 28.74 -8.02 27.23
C ALA A 17 27.36 -7.33 27.23
N ALA A 18 27.23 -6.13 27.80
CA ALA A 18 25.98 -5.46 28.01
C ALA A 18 25.50 -4.55 26.82
N ALA A 19 26.23 -4.51 25.70
CA ALA A 19 25.84 -3.58 24.61
C ALA A 19 26.21 -4.01 23.19
N ALA A 20 26.09 -5.29 22.88
CA ALA A 20 25.85 -5.63 21.46
C ALA A 20 24.33 -5.56 21.19
N GLN A 21 23.78 -4.37 21.25
CA GLN A 21 22.45 -4.10 20.69
C GLN A 21 22.57 -4.37 19.20
N ALA A 22 21.84 -5.37 18.70
CA ALA A 22 21.85 -5.69 17.28
C ALA A 22 20.85 -4.78 16.59
N ASP A 23 21.33 -3.92 15.67
CA ASP A 23 20.46 -3.07 14.86
C ASP A 23 19.40 -3.91 14.14
N ILE A 24 18.16 -3.44 14.12
CA ILE A 24 17.12 -4.03 13.27
C ILE A 24 17.33 -3.49 11.86
N THR A 25 17.65 -4.36 10.92
CA THR A 25 17.90 -3.97 9.54
C THR A 25 16.67 -4.21 8.67
N ILE A 26 16.22 -3.17 7.97
CA ILE A 26 15.05 -3.16 7.10
C ILE A 26 15.48 -2.89 5.67
N GLY A 27 15.24 -3.82 4.77
CA GLY A 27 15.42 -3.62 3.33
C GLY A 27 14.15 -3.06 2.70
N VAL A 28 14.27 -1.94 2.00
CA VAL A 28 13.15 -1.29 1.29
C VAL A 28 13.43 -1.31 -0.20
N SER A 29 12.59 -2.01 -0.98
CA SER A 29 12.62 -1.97 -2.45
C SER A 29 11.34 -1.34 -2.95
N ILE A 30 11.46 -0.17 -3.59
CA ILE A 30 10.33 0.64 -4.07
C ILE A 30 10.68 1.31 -5.40
N PRO A 31 9.70 1.60 -6.28
CA PRO A 31 9.95 2.21 -7.58
C PRO A 31 10.26 3.71 -7.42
N LEU A 32 11.53 4.09 -7.36
CA LEU A 32 11.95 5.49 -7.35
C LEU A 32 12.09 6.05 -8.77
N THR A 33 12.25 5.17 -9.75
CA THR A 33 12.25 5.47 -11.19
C THR A 33 11.26 4.57 -11.93
N GLY A 34 11.10 4.80 -13.24
CA GLY A 34 10.19 4.02 -14.08
C GLY A 34 8.71 4.41 -13.98
N PRO A 35 7.82 3.65 -14.64
CA PRO A 35 6.39 3.99 -14.81
C PRO A 35 5.58 4.12 -13.51
N THR A 36 6.05 3.55 -12.40
CA THR A 36 5.35 3.63 -11.11
C THR A 36 6.08 4.49 -10.07
N SER A 37 7.01 5.34 -10.49
CA SER A 37 7.74 6.26 -9.59
C SER A 37 6.81 7.19 -8.80
N ALA A 38 5.65 7.54 -9.36
CA ALA A 38 4.60 8.30 -8.67
C ALA A 38 4.02 7.59 -7.43
N LEU A 39 4.30 6.29 -7.22
CA LEU A 39 3.95 5.53 -6.03
C LEU A 39 5.13 5.44 -5.06
N GLY A 40 6.33 5.16 -5.59
CA GLY A 40 7.52 4.94 -4.77
C GLY A 40 8.11 6.20 -4.16
N ILE A 41 8.10 7.33 -4.88
CA ILE A 41 8.63 8.60 -4.38
C ILE A 41 7.88 9.05 -3.11
N PRO A 42 6.52 9.12 -3.09
CA PRO A 42 5.80 9.44 -1.85
C PRO A 42 5.97 8.36 -0.77
N SER A 43 6.08 7.07 -1.12
CA SER A 43 6.40 6.01 -0.14
C SER A 43 7.76 6.27 0.53
N LYS A 44 8.80 6.65 -0.23
CA LYS A 44 10.10 7.05 0.33
C LYS A 44 9.98 8.24 1.29
N ALA A 45 9.17 9.23 0.94
CA ALA A 45 8.92 10.37 1.81
C ALA A 45 8.19 9.97 3.11
N GLY A 46 7.27 9.00 3.06
CA GLY A 46 6.65 8.40 4.24
C GLY A 46 7.64 7.64 5.13
N ILE A 47 8.57 6.89 4.51
CA ILE A 47 9.66 6.20 5.22
C ILE A 47 10.60 7.19 5.94
N ALA A 48 10.82 8.37 5.38
CA ALA A 48 11.66 9.40 6.00
C ALA A 48 11.08 9.94 7.34
N LEU A 49 9.82 9.63 7.65
CA LEU A 49 9.20 9.95 8.94
C LEU A 49 9.42 8.86 10.00
N TRP A 50 10.08 7.76 9.66
CA TRP A 50 10.32 6.67 10.62
C TRP A 50 11.26 7.11 11.73
N PRO A 51 11.07 6.62 12.97
CA PRO A 51 11.99 6.89 14.06
C PRO A 51 13.34 6.20 13.80
N THR A 52 14.37 6.65 14.48
CA THR A 52 15.71 6.03 14.40
C THR A 52 15.86 4.76 15.25
N SER A 53 14.87 4.47 16.13
CA SER A 53 14.88 3.29 17.00
C SER A 53 13.46 2.87 17.37
N ILE A 54 13.27 1.56 17.63
CA ILE A 54 12.03 0.98 18.17
C ILE A 54 12.42 0.03 19.32
N ALA A 55 11.72 0.13 20.45
CA ALA A 55 11.94 -0.71 21.63
C ALA A 55 13.41 -0.73 22.13
N GLY A 56 14.14 0.36 21.93
CA GLY A 56 15.55 0.48 22.29
C GLY A 56 16.52 0.00 21.22
N GLU A 57 16.08 -0.75 20.21
CA GLU A 57 16.92 -1.20 19.11
C GLU A 57 16.95 -0.14 17.99
N LYS A 58 18.14 0.12 17.44
CA LYS A 58 18.32 1.07 16.34
C LYS A 58 17.76 0.49 15.04
N LEU A 59 17.12 1.33 14.24
CA LEU A 59 16.68 0.97 12.89
C LEU A 59 17.76 1.33 11.85
N ASN A 60 18.19 0.34 11.09
CA ASN A 60 19.04 0.50 9.92
C ASN A 60 18.18 0.27 8.66
N VAL A 61 17.90 1.33 7.88
CA VAL A 61 17.00 1.27 6.72
C VAL A 61 17.79 1.40 5.43
N ILE A 62 17.76 0.36 4.59
CA ILE A 62 18.44 0.31 3.30
C ILE A 62 17.39 0.44 2.21
N VAL A 63 17.42 1.54 1.44
CA VAL A 63 16.46 1.81 0.38
C VAL A 63 17.11 1.59 -0.99
N LEU A 64 16.51 0.72 -1.81
CA LEU A 64 16.91 0.44 -3.18
C LEU A 64 15.76 0.74 -4.14
N ASP A 65 16.11 1.27 -5.32
CA ASP A 65 15.19 1.46 -6.43
C ASP A 65 14.93 0.11 -7.12
N ASP A 66 13.67 -0.25 -7.35
CA ASP A 66 13.30 -1.39 -8.19
C ASP A 66 13.00 -0.99 -9.64
N ALA A 67 13.04 0.29 -9.96
CA ALA A 67 12.83 0.86 -11.29
C ALA A 67 11.53 0.39 -11.99
N THR A 68 10.55 -0.10 -11.21
CA THR A 68 9.34 -0.78 -11.75
C THR A 68 9.68 -2.05 -12.56
N ASP A 69 10.81 -2.69 -12.27
CA ASP A 69 11.28 -3.91 -12.95
C ASP A 69 11.28 -5.10 -11.97
N PRO A 70 10.54 -6.19 -12.25
CA PRO A 70 10.47 -7.35 -11.38
C PRO A 70 11.83 -8.05 -11.22
N THR A 71 12.70 -8.01 -12.23
CA THR A 71 14.03 -8.62 -12.16
C THR A 71 14.94 -7.85 -11.19
N ILE A 72 14.89 -6.51 -11.24
CA ILE A 72 15.64 -5.66 -10.31
C ILE A 72 15.10 -5.85 -8.89
N ALA A 73 13.79 -5.89 -8.70
CA ALA A 73 13.18 -6.12 -7.39
C ALA A 73 13.57 -7.47 -6.77
N VAL A 74 13.56 -8.55 -7.56
CA VAL A 74 14.05 -9.88 -7.14
C VAL A 74 15.53 -9.82 -6.76
N LYS A 75 16.37 -9.11 -7.53
CA LYS A 75 17.78 -8.91 -7.21
C LYS A 75 17.96 -8.13 -5.90
N ASN A 76 17.18 -7.07 -5.68
CA ASN A 76 17.16 -6.31 -4.44
C ASN A 76 16.78 -7.21 -3.25
N ALA A 77 15.70 -8.00 -3.37
CA ALA A 77 15.27 -8.90 -2.32
C ALA A 77 16.33 -9.97 -1.97
N ARG A 78 16.98 -10.55 -2.99
CA ARG A 78 18.09 -11.50 -2.77
C ARG A 78 19.26 -10.83 -2.05
N ARG A 79 19.68 -9.63 -2.47
CA ARG A 79 20.73 -8.87 -1.81
C ARG A 79 20.39 -8.61 -0.35
N PHE A 80 19.18 -8.14 -0.05
CA PHE A 80 18.72 -7.91 1.33
C PHE A 80 18.89 -9.14 2.21
N ILE A 81 18.56 -10.33 1.69
CA ILE A 81 18.61 -11.58 2.45
C ILE A 81 20.05 -12.10 2.56
N THR A 82 20.81 -12.10 1.46
CA THR A 82 22.10 -12.80 1.40
C THR A 82 23.28 -11.95 1.80
N GLU A 83 23.23 -10.63 1.54
CA GLU A 83 24.34 -9.70 1.79
C GLU A 83 24.05 -8.80 2.98
N ASP A 84 22.93 -8.07 2.95
CA ASP A 84 22.59 -7.08 3.97
C ASP A 84 21.96 -7.71 5.23
N LYS A 85 21.60 -9.03 5.21
CA LYS A 85 21.06 -9.82 6.34
C LYS A 85 19.89 -9.13 7.04
N VAL A 86 18.96 -8.57 6.27
CA VAL A 86 17.81 -7.82 6.80
C VAL A 86 16.89 -8.69 7.67
N ASP A 87 16.23 -8.08 8.64
CA ASP A 87 15.24 -8.71 9.50
C ASP A 87 13.84 -8.74 8.83
N LEU A 88 13.57 -7.75 7.98
CA LEU A 88 12.35 -7.70 7.16
C LEU A 88 12.57 -6.88 5.89
N ILE A 89 11.68 -7.11 4.91
CA ILE A 89 11.64 -6.39 3.65
C ILE A 89 10.35 -5.56 3.60
N VAL A 90 10.43 -4.33 3.07
CA VAL A 90 9.28 -3.47 2.81
C VAL A 90 9.21 -3.16 1.31
N GLY A 91 8.03 -3.29 0.72
CA GLY A 91 7.79 -2.98 -0.71
C GLY A 91 7.41 -4.23 -1.53
N SER A 92 7.23 -4.08 -2.82
CA SER A 92 7.22 -2.85 -3.60
C SER A 92 5.84 -2.14 -3.49
N ALA A 93 5.78 -0.89 -3.96
CA ALA A 93 4.52 -0.16 -4.07
C ALA A 93 3.74 -0.49 -5.37
N ALA A 94 4.33 -1.24 -6.29
CA ALA A 94 3.70 -1.73 -7.51
C ALA A 94 3.38 -3.22 -7.39
N THR A 95 2.11 -3.60 -7.65
CA THR A 95 1.59 -4.96 -7.43
C THR A 95 2.40 -6.06 -8.13
N PRO A 96 2.70 -6.00 -9.45
CA PRO A 96 3.49 -7.06 -10.09
C PRO A 96 4.93 -7.15 -9.56
N ILE A 97 5.48 -6.04 -9.11
CA ILE A 97 6.86 -5.97 -8.58
C ILE A 97 6.92 -6.57 -7.17
N ALA A 98 5.97 -6.22 -6.30
CA ALA A 98 5.88 -6.79 -4.95
C ALA A 98 5.60 -8.30 -5.00
N ALA A 99 4.77 -8.75 -5.95
CA ALA A 99 4.50 -10.18 -6.16
C ALA A 99 5.78 -10.95 -6.54
N ALA A 100 6.61 -10.38 -7.42
CA ALA A 100 7.87 -11.03 -7.85
C ALA A 100 8.86 -11.22 -6.68
N MET A 101 8.84 -10.35 -5.67
CA MET A 101 9.71 -10.44 -4.49
C MET A 101 9.26 -11.52 -3.50
N SER A 102 7.98 -11.92 -3.52
CA SER A 102 7.36 -12.74 -2.47
C SER A 102 7.96 -14.15 -2.35
N ASP A 103 8.32 -14.78 -3.46
CA ASP A 103 8.96 -16.10 -3.44
C ASP A 103 10.37 -16.01 -2.80
N VAL A 104 11.13 -14.96 -3.09
CA VAL A 104 12.46 -14.74 -2.49
C VAL A 104 12.35 -14.48 -0.98
N ALA A 105 11.37 -13.71 -0.55
CA ALA A 105 11.09 -13.45 0.86
C ALA A 105 10.74 -14.75 1.61
N ALA A 106 9.92 -15.61 1.00
CA ALA A 106 9.54 -16.90 1.55
C ALA A 106 10.74 -17.89 1.60
N GLU A 107 11.53 -17.99 0.53
CA GLU A 107 12.77 -18.79 0.50
C GLU A 107 13.73 -18.38 1.63
N GLY A 108 13.89 -17.07 1.86
CA GLY A 108 14.75 -16.52 2.90
C GLY A 108 14.12 -16.47 4.29
N GLN A 109 12.90 -16.97 4.47
CA GLN A 109 12.16 -16.89 5.72
C GLN A 109 12.22 -15.47 6.33
N THR A 110 11.96 -14.48 5.48
CA THR A 110 12.03 -13.04 5.83
C THR A 110 10.69 -12.41 5.50
N VAL A 111 10.09 -11.73 6.47
CA VAL A 111 8.80 -11.04 6.26
C VAL A 111 8.94 -9.99 5.18
N GLN A 112 7.95 -9.95 4.28
CA GLN A 112 7.75 -8.85 3.33
C GLN A 112 6.48 -8.09 3.70
N LEU A 113 6.61 -6.81 4.06
CA LEU A 113 5.49 -5.87 4.17
C LEU A 113 5.29 -5.20 2.80
N MET A 114 4.32 -5.68 2.04
CA MET A 114 4.01 -5.16 0.71
C MET A 114 3.31 -3.80 0.81
N LEU A 115 3.76 -2.81 0.04
CA LEU A 115 3.09 -1.50 -0.09
C LEU A 115 2.08 -1.48 -1.25
N SER A 116 1.62 -2.64 -1.69
CA SER A 116 0.64 -2.83 -2.76
C SER A 116 -0.30 -4.00 -2.46
N PRO A 117 -1.56 -3.98 -2.97
CA PRO A 117 -2.58 -4.99 -2.69
C PRO A 117 -2.40 -6.23 -3.58
N VAL A 118 -1.44 -7.07 -3.23
CA VAL A 118 -1.08 -8.25 -4.02
C VAL A 118 -1.97 -9.44 -3.66
N ASN A 119 -2.74 -9.96 -4.60
CA ASN A 119 -3.37 -11.28 -4.50
C ASN A 119 -2.33 -12.34 -4.90
N LEU A 120 -1.87 -13.13 -3.94
CA LEU A 120 -0.98 -14.26 -4.19
C LEU A 120 -1.78 -15.55 -4.34
N PRO A 121 -1.30 -16.52 -5.14
CA PRO A 121 -1.94 -17.81 -5.27
C PRO A 121 -2.08 -18.54 -3.91
N PRO A 122 -3.08 -19.43 -3.75
CA PRO A 122 -3.21 -20.25 -2.56
C PRO A 122 -1.92 -20.98 -2.20
N GLY A 123 -1.57 -20.99 -0.91
CA GLY A 123 -0.32 -21.60 -0.41
C GLY A 123 0.93 -20.74 -0.58
N LYS A 124 0.82 -19.61 -1.29
CA LYS A 124 1.87 -18.58 -1.37
C LYS A 124 1.60 -17.47 -0.35
N GLY A 125 2.62 -16.73 -0.01
CA GLY A 125 2.45 -15.52 0.81
C GLY A 125 2.46 -15.71 2.32
N ALA A 126 2.88 -16.88 2.83
CA ALA A 126 3.04 -17.09 4.28
C ALA A 126 3.99 -16.09 4.96
N TRP A 127 4.89 -15.46 4.21
CA TRP A 127 5.85 -14.45 4.66
C TRP A 127 5.52 -13.04 4.13
N SER A 128 4.36 -12.85 3.49
CA SER A 128 3.99 -11.60 2.84
C SER A 128 2.73 -11.02 3.45
N PHE A 129 2.81 -9.82 4.02
CA PHE A 129 1.72 -9.07 4.63
C PHE A 129 1.44 -7.80 3.82
N ARG A 130 0.19 -7.40 3.69
CA ARG A 130 -0.22 -6.25 2.87
C ARG A 130 -0.52 -5.06 3.76
N MET A 131 0.17 -3.95 3.51
CA MET A 131 -0.15 -2.68 4.16
C MET A 131 -1.39 -2.00 3.57
N PRO A 132 -1.64 -2.05 2.24
CA PRO A 132 -2.89 -1.58 1.65
C PRO A 132 -4.05 -2.54 1.86
N GLN A 133 -5.26 -2.00 1.79
CA GLN A 133 -6.49 -2.75 1.71
C GLN A 133 -6.54 -3.60 0.44
N SER A 134 -7.24 -4.74 0.48
CA SER A 134 -7.45 -5.55 -0.72
C SER A 134 -8.31 -4.82 -1.76
N THR A 135 -8.15 -5.19 -3.01
CA THR A 135 -8.99 -4.69 -4.12
C THR A 135 -10.47 -5.00 -3.88
N ALA A 136 -10.80 -6.14 -3.26
CA ALA A 136 -12.15 -6.51 -2.86
C ALA A 136 -12.75 -5.50 -1.85
N VAL A 137 -12.01 -5.14 -0.79
CA VAL A 137 -12.44 -4.14 0.19
C VAL A 137 -12.64 -2.78 -0.46
N MET A 138 -11.72 -2.38 -1.34
CA MET A 138 -11.82 -1.10 -2.04
C MET A 138 -12.91 -1.04 -3.12
N ALA A 139 -13.39 -2.18 -3.62
CA ALA A 139 -14.50 -2.25 -4.57
C ALA A 139 -15.86 -2.02 -3.90
N ILE A 140 -15.99 -2.33 -2.60
CA ILE A 140 -17.27 -2.24 -1.87
C ILE A 140 -17.90 -0.84 -1.97
N PRO A 141 -17.22 0.27 -1.61
CA PRO A 141 -17.85 1.59 -1.66
C PRO A 141 -18.23 2.03 -3.09
N ILE A 142 -17.54 1.53 -4.11
CA ILE A 142 -17.91 1.77 -5.52
C ILE A 142 -19.22 1.08 -5.85
N VAL A 143 -19.33 -0.23 -5.55
CA VAL A 143 -20.52 -1.02 -5.87
C VAL A 143 -21.74 -0.55 -5.06
N GLU A 144 -21.56 -0.20 -3.79
CA GLU A 144 -22.66 0.36 -2.98
C GLU A 144 -23.13 1.71 -3.52
N HIS A 145 -22.24 2.57 -3.99
CA HIS A 145 -22.63 3.82 -4.65
C HIS A 145 -23.35 3.56 -5.98
N TRP A 146 -22.88 2.60 -6.79
CA TRP A 146 -23.59 2.19 -8.02
C TRP A 146 -25.01 1.72 -7.72
N LYS A 147 -25.22 0.91 -6.69
CA LYS A 147 -26.57 0.48 -6.24
C LYS A 147 -27.44 1.68 -5.87
N LYS A 148 -26.89 2.59 -5.04
CA LYS A 148 -27.59 3.79 -4.56
C LYS A 148 -28.02 4.72 -5.71
N THR A 149 -27.20 4.82 -6.76
CA THR A 149 -27.42 5.71 -7.92
C THR A 149 -28.11 5.02 -9.10
N GLY A 150 -28.49 3.74 -8.96
CA GLY A 150 -29.27 3.03 -9.96
C GLY A 150 -28.49 2.55 -11.18
N VAL A 151 -27.15 2.47 -11.09
CA VAL A 151 -26.28 1.89 -12.13
C VAL A 151 -26.68 0.43 -12.38
N LYS A 152 -26.84 0.04 -13.63
CA LYS A 152 -27.20 -1.33 -14.08
C LYS A 152 -26.09 -1.99 -14.88
N THR A 153 -25.25 -1.19 -15.53
CA THR A 153 -24.16 -1.67 -16.37
C THR A 153 -22.89 -0.89 -16.09
N TYR A 154 -21.73 -1.59 -16.16
CA TYR A 154 -20.46 -0.91 -16.08
C TYR A 154 -19.48 -1.39 -17.15
N GLY A 155 -18.56 -0.50 -17.51
CA GLY A 155 -17.38 -0.78 -18.31
C GLY A 155 -16.13 -0.82 -17.44
N PHE A 156 -15.14 -1.57 -17.86
CA PHE A 156 -13.85 -1.68 -17.20
C PHE A 156 -12.73 -1.21 -18.14
N LEU A 157 -11.88 -0.31 -17.66
CA LEU A 157 -10.67 0.14 -18.35
C LEU A 157 -9.49 0.03 -17.39
N GLY A 158 -8.68 -1.01 -17.50
CA GLY A 158 -7.66 -1.30 -16.50
C GLY A 158 -6.29 -1.65 -17.07
N TYR A 159 -5.27 -1.59 -16.19
CA TYR A 159 -3.96 -2.11 -16.54
C TYR A 159 -4.03 -3.59 -16.91
N SER A 160 -3.21 -4.00 -17.89
CA SER A 160 -3.04 -5.39 -18.34
C SER A 160 -2.09 -6.20 -17.46
N ASP A 161 -1.99 -5.88 -16.18
CA ASP A 161 -1.09 -6.53 -15.21
C ASP A 161 -1.85 -7.07 -13.99
N ALA A 162 -1.12 -7.63 -13.02
CA ALA A 162 -1.69 -8.22 -11.81
C ALA A 162 -2.57 -7.26 -10.99
N TYR A 163 -2.36 -5.95 -11.05
CA TYR A 163 -3.22 -4.97 -10.39
C TYR A 163 -4.56 -4.83 -11.10
N GLY A 164 -4.55 -4.68 -12.42
CA GLY A 164 -5.77 -4.59 -13.21
C GLY A 164 -6.63 -5.85 -13.12
N GLU A 165 -6.00 -7.02 -13.26
CA GLU A 165 -6.70 -8.29 -13.18
C GLU A 165 -7.27 -8.58 -11.78
N ALA A 166 -6.55 -8.22 -10.70
CA ALA A 166 -7.06 -8.34 -9.33
C ALA A 166 -8.33 -7.51 -9.14
N TRP A 167 -8.34 -6.26 -9.63
CA TRP A 167 -9.52 -5.41 -9.56
C TRP A 167 -10.72 -5.99 -10.32
N LEU A 168 -10.51 -6.48 -11.53
CA LEU A 168 -11.57 -7.09 -12.33
C LEU A 168 -12.14 -8.34 -11.64
N THR A 169 -11.26 -9.21 -11.15
CA THR A 169 -11.62 -10.44 -10.43
C THR A 169 -12.43 -10.15 -9.16
N ASP A 170 -12.07 -9.11 -8.42
CA ASP A 170 -12.68 -8.82 -7.12
C ASP A 170 -13.98 -8.00 -7.23
N ILE A 171 -14.07 -7.06 -8.19
CA ILE A 171 -15.27 -6.24 -8.32
C ILE A 171 -16.42 -6.97 -9.02
N GLN A 172 -16.12 -7.86 -9.97
CA GLN A 172 -17.14 -8.52 -10.77
C GLN A 172 -18.17 -9.30 -9.93
N PRO A 173 -17.76 -10.18 -8.98
CA PRO A 173 -18.72 -10.89 -8.12
C PRO A 173 -19.55 -9.97 -7.24
N LEU A 174 -19.00 -8.82 -6.79
CA LEU A 174 -19.72 -7.83 -6.00
C LEU A 174 -20.77 -7.11 -6.85
N ALA A 175 -20.42 -6.73 -8.08
CA ALA A 175 -21.32 -6.11 -9.03
C ALA A 175 -22.44 -7.07 -9.47
N ASP A 176 -22.10 -8.33 -9.81
CA ASP A 176 -23.07 -9.37 -10.19
C ASP A 176 -24.10 -9.61 -9.07
N LYS A 177 -23.64 -9.72 -7.81
CA LYS A 177 -24.52 -9.84 -6.64
C LYS A 177 -25.44 -8.63 -6.47
N ALA A 178 -25.01 -7.45 -6.90
CA ALA A 178 -25.79 -6.23 -6.89
C ALA A 178 -26.72 -6.09 -8.12
N GLY A 179 -26.69 -7.03 -9.07
CA GLY A 179 -27.45 -6.98 -10.32
C GLY A 179 -26.87 -6.00 -11.35
N ILE A 180 -25.58 -5.66 -11.26
CA ILE A 180 -24.88 -4.72 -12.12
C ILE A 180 -23.99 -5.49 -13.08
N LYS A 181 -24.20 -5.35 -14.40
CA LYS A 181 -23.55 -6.17 -15.42
C LYS A 181 -22.31 -5.50 -16.02
N LEU A 182 -21.23 -6.24 -16.14
CA LEU A 182 -20.06 -5.85 -16.95
C LEU A 182 -20.42 -5.97 -18.44
N VAL A 183 -20.34 -4.88 -19.19
CA VAL A 183 -20.74 -4.86 -20.62
C VAL A 183 -19.56 -4.63 -21.57
N ALA A 184 -18.44 -4.11 -21.08
CA ALA A 184 -17.23 -3.93 -21.87
C ALA A 184 -15.99 -3.99 -20.98
N THR A 185 -14.91 -4.62 -21.48
CA THR A 185 -13.63 -4.75 -20.79
C THR A 185 -12.51 -4.39 -21.75
N GLU A 186 -11.76 -3.37 -21.42
CA GLU A 186 -10.59 -2.93 -22.16
C GLU A 186 -9.37 -2.84 -21.25
N ARG A 187 -8.20 -3.09 -21.83
CA ARG A 187 -6.92 -3.11 -21.11
C ARG A 187 -5.90 -2.23 -21.79
N PHE A 188 -4.96 -1.72 -20.99
CA PHE A 188 -3.79 -0.97 -21.47
C PHE A 188 -2.56 -1.25 -20.60
N ALA A 189 -1.38 -1.08 -21.16
CA ALA A 189 -0.13 -1.27 -20.42
C ALA A 189 0.27 0.01 -19.66
N ARG A 190 1.03 -0.12 -18.57
CA ARG A 190 1.51 1.05 -17.80
C ARG A 190 2.31 2.08 -18.63
N PRO A 191 3.16 1.68 -19.60
CA PRO A 191 3.88 2.63 -20.42
C PRO A 191 3.06 3.24 -21.56
N ASP A 192 1.80 2.82 -21.77
CA ASP A 192 0.95 3.37 -22.81
C ASP A 192 0.69 4.86 -22.58
N THR A 193 0.81 5.65 -23.62
CA THR A 193 0.58 7.09 -23.61
C THR A 193 -0.80 7.47 -24.17
N SER A 194 -1.57 6.50 -24.66
CA SER A 194 -2.90 6.70 -25.22
C SER A 194 -3.76 5.45 -25.04
N VAL A 195 -5.06 5.67 -24.82
CA VAL A 195 -6.12 4.64 -24.77
C VAL A 195 -7.24 4.92 -25.77
N THR A 196 -6.90 5.57 -26.89
CA THR A 196 -7.90 6.03 -27.90
C THR A 196 -8.83 4.90 -28.35
N GLY A 197 -8.28 3.76 -28.73
CA GLY A 197 -9.05 2.61 -29.22
C GLY A 197 -9.93 2.00 -28.13
N GLN A 198 -9.39 1.85 -26.93
CA GLN A 198 -10.10 1.33 -25.76
C GLN A 198 -11.27 2.26 -25.36
N ALA A 199 -11.00 3.57 -25.30
CA ALA A 199 -12.01 4.56 -24.93
C ALA A 199 -13.17 4.60 -25.95
N LEU A 200 -12.90 4.51 -27.26
CA LEU A 200 -13.92 4.45 -28.29
C LEU A 200 -14.85 3.24 -28.11
N LYS A 201 -14.31 2.06 -27.84
CA LYS A 201 -15.10 0.84 -27.61
C LYS A 201 -15.98 0.95 -26.37
N LEU A 202 -15.43 1.48 -25.27
CA LEU A 202 -16.17 1.68 -24.02
C LEU A 202 -17.30 2.69 -24.17
N VAL A 203 -17.03 3.82 -24.85
CA VAL A 203 -18.07 4.83 -25.12
C VAL A 203 -19.16 4.26 -26.03
N ALA A 204 -18.80 3.47 -27.05
CA ALA A 204 -19.76 2.80 -27.93
C ALA A 204 -20.64 1.77 -27.19
N ALA A 205 -20.08 1.07 -26.19
CA ALA A 205 -20.84 0.14 -25.34
C ALA A 205 -21.81 0.86 -24.40
N ASN A 206 -21.65 2.15 -24.20
CA ASN A 206 -22.51 3.06 -23.44
C ASN A 206 -22.93 2.51 -22.05
N PRO A 207 -22.01 2.08 -21.18
CA PRO A 207 -22.34 1.65 -19.83
C PRO A 207 -22.86 2.81 -18.97
N ASP A 208 -23.58 2.49 -17.86
CA ASP A 208 -24.02 3.51 -16.91
C ASP A 208 -22.85 4.11 -16.10
N ALA A 209 -21.79 3.34 -15.89
CA ALA A 209 -20.55 3.79 -15.23
C ALA A 209 -19.32 3.13 -15.88
N ILE A 210 -18.15 3.76 -15.79
CA ILE A 210 -16.87 3.14 -16.16
C ILE A 210 -15.94 3.16 -14.95
N LEU A 211 -15.38 1.98 -14.62
CA LEU A 211 -14.29 1.84 -13.67
C LEU A 211 -12.95 1.92 -14.39
N ILE A 212 -12.13 2.89 -14.00
CA ILE A 212 -10.77 3.05 -14.47
C ILE A 212 -9.83 2.46 -13.40
N VAL A 213 -9.02 1.47 -13.78
CA VAL A 213 -8.08 0.79 -12.89
C VAL A 213 -6.65 1.14 -13.28
N ALA A 214 -6.19 2.24 -12.75
CA ALA A 214 -4.87 2.81 -12.95
C ALA A 214 -4.30 3.35 -11.62
N SER A 215 -3.10 3.92 -11.63
CA SER A 215 -2.47 4.41 -10.41
C SER A 215 -1.59 5.63 -10.65
N GLY A 216 -1.47 6.47 -9.60
CA GLY A 216 -0.67 7.70 -9.62
C GLY A 216 -1.12 8.67 -10.72
N SER A 217 -0.19 9.43 -11.25
CA SER A 217 -0.44 10.36 -12.36
C SER A 217 -0.90 9.67 -13.66
N GLY A 218 -0.55 8.39 -13.86
CA GLY A 218 -0.98 7.59 -15.00
C GLY A 218 -2.49 7.34 -15.06
N ALA A 219 -3.21 7.53 -13.96
CA ALA A 219 -4.67 7.40 -13.91
C ALA A 219 -5.42 8.53 -14.63
N ALA A 220 -4.78 9.69 -14.84
CA ALA A 220 -5.39 10.81 -15.54
C ALA A 220 -5.53 10.58 -17.05
N MET A 221 -4.62 9.86 -17.68
CA MET A 221 -4.61 9.64 -19.13
C MET A 221 -5.87 8.89 -19.62
N PRO A 222 -6.22 7.69 -19.08
CA PRO A 222 -7.42 6.99 -19.50
C PRO A 222 -8.71 7.78 -19.15
N HIS A 223 -8.71 8.52 -18.05
CA HIS A 223 -9.82 9.38 -17.66
C HIS A 223 -10.09 10.47 -18.71
N LYS A 224 -9.06 11.24 -19.06
CA LYS A 224 -9.14 12.29 -20.11
C LYS A 224 -9.57 11.70 -21.44
N GLY A 225 -8.99 10.55 -21.81
CA GLY A 225 -9.34 9.86 -23.05
C GLY A 225 -10.82 9.51 -23.18
N LEU A 226 -11.51 9.19 -22.10
CA LEU A 226 -12.96 8.95 -22.07
C LEU A 226 -13.75 10.26 -22.16
N VAL A 227 -13.37 11.29 -21.39
CA VAL A 227 -14.03 12.61 -21.38
C VAL A 227 -13.93 13.30 -22.73
N GLU A 228 -12.77 13.28 -23.39
CA GLU A 228 -12.54 13.80 -24.74
C GLU A 228 -13.46 13.17 -25.80
N ARG A 229 -13.96 11.96 -25.53
CA ARG A 229 -14.91 11.24 -26.40
C ARG A 229 -16.36 11.38 -25.94
N GLY A 230 -16.62 12.35 -25.09
CA GLY A 230 -17.96 12.73 -24.64
C GLY A 230 -18.53 11.84 -23.53
N TYR A 231 -17.75 10.94 -22.93
CA TYR A 231 -18.29 10.17 -21.80
C TYR A 231 -18.41 11.07 -20.54
N PRO A 232 -19.56 11.03 -19.83
CA PRO A 232 -19.80 11.94 -18.72
C PRO A 232 -18.84 11.67 -17.55
N LYS A 233 -18.05 12.68 -17.15
CA LYS A 233 -17.08 12.57 -16.05
C LYS A 233 -17.69 12.16 -14.72
N ALA A 234 -18.96 12.55 -14.45
CA ALA A 234 -19.71 12.15 -13.26
C ALA A 234 -20.10 10.65 -13.23
N LYS A 235 -19.84 9.91 -14.29
CA LYS A 235 -20.03 8.45 -14.38
C LYS A 235 -18.70 7.68 -14.38
N LEU A 236 -17.59 8.37 -14.13
CA LEU A 236 -16.25 7.78 -14.07
C LEU A 236 -15.85 7.52 -12.62
N TYR A 237 -15.38 6.31 -12.39
CA TYR A 237 -14.90 5.83 -11.10
C TYR A 237 -13.43 5.39 -11.23
N GLN A 238 -12.65 5.69 -10.22
CA GLN A 238 -11.24 5.32 -10.14
C GLN A 238 -10.98 4.45 -8.91
N THR A 239 -9.94 3.65 -8.98
CA THR A 239 -9.49 2.83 -7.87
C THR A 239 -8.66 3.63 -6.87
N HIS A 240 -8.41 3.04 -5.69
CA HIS A 240 -7.54 3.65 -4.66
C HIS A 240 -6.13 3.96 -5.18
N GLY A 241 -5.63 3.26 -6.21
CA GLY A 241 -4.38 3.61 -6.87
C GLY A 241 -4.33 5.04 -7.42
N ALA A 242 -5.47 5.66 -7.68
CA ALA A 242 -5.59 7.02 -8.19
C ALA A 242 -5.85 8.08 -7.11
N ALA A 243 -6.01 7.71 -5.82
CA ALA A 243 -6.33 8.63 -4.73
C ALA A 243 -5.11 9.49 -4.33
N THR A 244 -4.68 10.35 -5.23
CA THR A 244 -3.57 11.30 -5.05
C THR A 244 -3.94 12.66 -5.63
N MET A 245 -3.37 13.74 -5.09
CA MET A 245 -3.54 15.08 -5.67
C MET A 245 -2.99 15.19 -7.09
N ASP A 246 -2.09 14.27 -7.50
CA ASP A 246 -1.60 14.21 -8.88
C ASP A 246 -2.70 13.87 -9.89
N LEU A 247 -3.67 13.02 -9.53
CA LEU A 247 -4.84 12.78 -10.38
C LEU A 247 -5.58 14.10 -10.66
N ILE A 248 -5.82 14.89 -9.63
CA ILE A 248 -6.54 16.17 -9.74
C ILE A 248 -5.70 17.18 -10.52
N ARG A 249 -4.42 17.32 -10.21
CA ARG A 249 -3.51 18.27 -10.86
C ARG A 249 -3.33 17.98 -12.36
N VAL A 250 -3.13 16.70 -12.73
CA VAL A 250 -2.91 16.28 -14.13
C VAL A 250 -4.23 16.16 -14.89
N GLY A 251 -5.28 15.70 -14.22
CA GLY A 251 -6.61 15.56 -14.81
C GLY A 251 -7.35 16.89 -14.99
N GLY A 252 -7.05 17.88 -14.13
CA GLY A 252 -7.65 19.21 -14.20
C GLY A 252 -9.18 19.14 -14.15
N GLY A 253 -9.84 19.94 -14.97
CA GLY A 253 -11.31 19.99 -15.06
C GLY A 253 -11.98 18.69 -15.54
N ASP A 254 -11.22 17.80 -16.17
CA ASP A 254 -11.79 16.53 -16.68
C ASP A 254 -12.15 15.56 -15.57
N VAL A 255 -11.43 15.59 -14.44
CA VAL A 255 -11.70 14.73 -13.28
C VAL A 255 -12.73 15.29 -12.32
N GLU A 256 -13.16 16.53 -12.51
CA GLU A 256 -14.15 17.18 -11.66
C GLU A 256 -15.48 16.43 -11.67
N GLY A 257 -16.02 16.11 -10.50
CA GLY A 257 -17.27 15.35 -10.34
C GLY A 257 -17.13 13.84 -10.41
N SER A 258 -15.93 13.31 -10.73
CA SER A 258 -15.67 11.86 -10.75
C SER A 258 -15.43 11.28 -9.35
N PHE A 259 -15.45 9.96 -9.25
CA PHE A 259 -15.36 9.23 -7.99
C PHE A 259 -14.04 8.44 -7.89
N VAL A 260 -13.53 8.32 -6.67
CA VAL A 260 -12.31 7.55 -6.37
C VAL A 260 -12.50 6.77 -5.08
N SER A 261 -12.28 5.45 -5.13
CA SER A 261 -12.17 4.65 -3.90
C SER A 261 -10.86 5.00 -3.18
N SER A 262 -10.86 5.04 -1.85
CA SER A 262 -9.66 5.37 -1.07
C SER A 262 -9.69 4.74 0.32
N GLY A 263 -8.51 4.64 0.94
CA GLY A 263 -8.40 4.51 2.38
C GLY A 263 -8.68 5.86 3.08
N PRO A 264 -8.93 5.85 4.38
CA PRO A 264 -9.40 7.04 5.13
C PRO A 264 -8.32 8.11 5.36
N ALA A 265 -7.03 7.77 5.29
CA ALA A 265 -5.95 8.71 5.67
C ALA A 265 -5.94 10.03 4.88
N VAL A 266 -6.31 10.00 3.58
CA VAL A 266 -6.30 11.22 2.73
C VAL A 266 -7.38 12.22 3.09
N VAL A 267 -8.41 11.78 3.84
CA VAL A 267 -9.54 12.60 4.29
C VAL A 267 -9.76 12.49 5.81
N ALA A 268 -8.70 12.26 6.55
CA ALA A 268 -8.76 11.99 7.99
C ALA A 268 -9.53 13.06 8.78
N GLU A 269 -9.40 14.34 8.41
CA GLU A 269 -10.12 15.46 9.03
C GLU A 269 -11.64 15.40 8.81
N LYS A 270 -12.09 14.74 7.75
CA LYS A 270 -13.50 14.61 7.36
C LYS A 270 -14.17 13.35 7.94
N LEU A 271 -13.40 12.48 8.63
CA LEU A 271 -13.93 11.27 9.25
C LEU A 271 -14.73 11.59 10.53
N PRO A 272 -15.74 10.76 10.88
CA PRO A 272 -16.43 10.87 12.16
C PRO A 272 -15.45 10.73 13.36
N ASP A 273 -15.75 11.39 14.48
CA ASP A 273 -14.87 11.38 15.66
C ASP A 273 -14.63 9.99 16.26
N GLY A 274 -15.59 9.07 16.12
CA GLY A 274 -15.45 7.68 16.54
C GLY A 274 -14.64 6.78 15.61
N ASN A 275 -14.16 7.28 14.47
CA ASN A 275 -13.37 6.48 13.54
C ASN A 275 -11.98 6.21 14.10
N ALA A 276 -11.62 4.92 14.23
CA ALA A 276 -10.36 4.48 14.85
C ALA A 276 -9.09 4.99 14.15
N SER A 277 -9.18 5.34 12.87
CA SER A 277 -8.04 5.82 12.06
C SER A 277 -7.93 7.34 12.04
N LYS A 278 -8.95 8.09 12.50
CA LYS A 278 -8.98 9.56 12.40
C LYS A 278 -7.75 10.21 13.02
N ALA A 279 -7.46 9.89 14.29
CA ALA A 279 -6.32 10.49 15.00
C ALA A 279 -4.98 10.16 14.35
N LEU A 280 -4.77 8.92 13.89
CA LEU A 280 -3.54 8.49 13.22
C LEU A 280 -3.43 9.08 11.81
N GLY A 281 -4.54 9.18 11.08
CA GLY A 281 -4.58 9.85 9.78
C GLY A 281 -4.30 11.34 9.88
N MET A 282 -4.82 12.03 10.89
CA MET A 282 -4.51 13.44 11.18
C MET A 282 -3.04 13.63 11.52
N LYS A 283 -2.48 12.77 12.40
CA LYS A 283 -1.05 12.79 12.74
C LYS A 283 -0.19 12.58 11.50
N TYR A 284 -0.51 11.57 10.68
CA TYR A 284 0.19 11.34 9.41
C TYR A 284 0.18 12.59 8.53
N LYS A 285 -1.00 13.19 8.28
CA LYS A 285 -1.12 14.39 7.44
C LYS A 285 -0.28 15.54 7.97
N GLU A 286 -0.37 15.83 9.27
CA GLU A 286 0.39 16.91 9.92
C GLU A 286 1.91 16.71 9.76
N GLU A 287 2.42 15.52 10.13
CA GLU A 287 3.86 15.21 10.05
C GLU A 287 4.36 15.20 8.60
N PHE A 288 3.59 14.62 7.68
CA PHE A 288 3.97 14.51 6.28
C PHE A 288 3.94 15.88 5.57
N GLU A 289 2.88 16.63 5.74
CA GLU A 289 2.71 17.93 5.08
C GLU A 289 3.65 19.01 5.65
N LYS A 290 4.07 18.89 6.90
CA LYS A 290 5.10 19.76 7.49
C LYS A 290 6.43 19.68 6.73
N VAL A 291 6.78 18.53 6.20
CA VAL A 291 8.04 18.29 5.47
C VAL A 291 7.86 18.46 3.96
N ASN A 292 6.73 17.98 3.42
CA ASN A 292 6.52 17.84 1.98
C ASN A 292 5.57 18.92 1.40
N GLY A 293 5.04 19.83 2.23
CA GLY A 293 4.13 20.89 1.83
C GLY A 293 2.65 20.52 2.00
N LYS A 294 1.84 21.54 2.22
CA LYS A 294 0.38 21.40 2.42
C LYS A 294 -0.29 20.75 1.20
N GLY A 295 -1.18 19.79 1.44
CA GLY A 295 -1.91 19.06 0.39
C GLY A 295 -1.09 17.96 -0.29
N SER A 296 0.14 17.67 0.17
CA SER A 296 0.98 16.61 -0.38
C SER A 296 0.61 15.21 0.15
N ALA A 297 -0.14 15.13 1.26
CA ALA A 297 -0.51 13.85 1.87
C ALA A 297 -1.27 12.96 0.88
N ASN A 298 -0.86 11.69 0.81
CA ASN A 298 -1.43 10.70 -0.09
C ASN A 298 -1.37 9.32 0.55
N GLN A 299 -2.10 8.35 0.00
CA GLN A 299 -2.20 7.03 0.58
C GLN A 299 -0.88 6.21 0.49
N PHE A 300 -0.03 6.42 -0.51
CA PHE A 300 1.22 5.65 -0.65
C PHE A 300 2.21 5.99 0.48
N ALA A 301 2.35 7.28 0.79
CA ALA A 301 3.11 7.71 1.95
C ALA A 301 2.46 7.25 3.27
N ALA A 302 1.11 7.23 3.35
CA ALA A 302 0.37 6.74 4.52
C ALA A 302 0.63 5.26 4.77
N HIS A 303 0.62 4.41 3.73
CA HIS A 303 0.97 2.98 3.90
C HIS A 303 2.40 2.81 4.42
N ALA A 304 3.36 3.59 3.93
CA ALA A 304 4.73 3.57 4.41
C ALA A 304 4.85 4.09 5.86
N PHE A 305 4.10 5.12 6.23
CA PHE A 305 3.99 5.62 7.60
C PHE A 305 3.41 4.54 8.54
N ASP A 306 2.37 3.84 8.11
CA ASP A 306 1.70 2.80 8.89
C ASP A 306 2.59 1.58 9.19
N VAL A 307 3.64 1.34 8.38
CA VAL A 307 4.65 0.30 8.66
C VAL A 307 5.23 0.47 10.06
N VAL A 308 5.59 1.69 10.46
CA VAL A 308 6.17 1.92 11.80
C VAL A 308 5.16 1.66 12.91
N ILE A 309 3.88 1.91 12.68
CA ILE A 309 2.83 1.63 13.68
C ILE A 309 2.77 0.14 13.98
N VAL A 310 2.76 -0.70 12.94
CA VAL A 310 2.76 -2.16 13.13
C VAL A 310 4.10 -2.68 13.69
N LEU A 311 5.22 -2.08 13.31
CA LEU A 311 6.54 -2.43 13.83
C LEU A 311 6.67 -2.09 15.33
N ASN A 312 6.16 -0.95 15.79
CA ASN A 312 6.14 -0.58 17.21
C ASN A 312 5.40 -1.60 18.07
N LYS A 313 4.45 -2.32 17.50
CA LYS A 313 3.70 -3.39 18.20
C LYS A 313 4.39 -4.74 18.08
N ALA A 314 4.88 -5.11 16.91
CA ALA A 314 5.43 -6.43 16.63
C ALA A 314 6.87 -6.62 17.12
N ILE A 315 7.74 -5.59 17.00
CA ILE A 315 9.15 -5.69 17.39
C ILE A 315 9.35 -6.08 18.86
N PRO A 316 8.67 -5.44 19.86
CA PRO A 316 8.81 -5.87 21.26
C PRO A 316 8.42 -7.34 21.48
N MET A 317 7.39 -7.83 20.75
CA MET A 317 6.98 -9.24 20.85
C MET A 317 8.04 -10.18 20.25
N ALA A 318 8.68 -9.77 19.16
CA ALA A 318 9.72 -10.56 18.51
C ALA A 318 11.03 -10.57 19.34
N LEU A 319 11.41 -9.44 19.93
CA LEU A 319 12.59 -9.32 20.81
C LEU A 319 12.51 -10.23 22.05
N ALA A 320 11.31 -10.51 22.54
CA ALA A 320 11.09 -11.47 23.62
C ALA A 320 11.45 -12.93 23.23
N LYS A 321 11.56 -13.24 21.94
CA LYS A 321 11.77 -14.60 21.43
C LYS A 321 13.09 -14.77 20.66
N GLY A 322 13.70 -13.68 20.18
CA GLY A 322 14.91 -13.74 19.36
C GLY A 322 15.65 -12.40 19.30
N LYS A 323 16.92 -12.44 18.87
CA LYS A 323 17.74 -11.25 18.66
C LYS A 323 17.70 -10.83 17.18
N PRO A 324 17.67 -9.52 16.86
CA PRO A 324 17.80 -9.02 15.49
C PRO A 324 18.98 -9.68 14.75
N GLY A 325 18.87 -9.83 13.44
CA GLY A 325 19.85 -10.51 12.58
C GLY A 325 19.78 -12.04 12.62
N THR A 326 18.88 -12.66 13.40
CA THR A 326 18.78 -14.12 13.52
C THR A 326 17.52 -14.68 12.84
N PRO A 327 17.56 -15.95 12.36
CA PRO A 327 16.35 -16.63 11.86
C PRO A 327 15.23 -16.69 12.91
N GLN A 328 15.56 -16.83 14.19
CA GLN A 328 14.60 -16.86 15.29
C GLN A 328 13.85 -15.54 15.40
N PHE A 329 14.53 -14.40 15.25
CA PHE A 329 13.88 -13.09 15.28
C PHE A 329 12.96 -12.90 14.09
N ARG A 330 13.36 -13.29 12.87
CA ARG A 330 12.51 -13.21 11.67
C ARG A 330 11.25 -14.06 11.81
N ALA A 331 11.37 -15.29 12.32
CA ALA A 331 10.23 -16.15 12.62
C ALA A 331 9.32 -15.55 13.70
N ALA A 332 9.91 -15.03 14.79
CA ALA A 332 9.18 -14.37 15.85
C ALA A 332 8.47 -13.09 15.39
N LEU A 333 9.05 -12.36 14.44
CA LEU A 333 8.42 -11.17 13.84
C LEU A 333 7.21 -11.54 12.99
N LYS A 334 7.29 -12.64 12.21
CA LYS A 334 6.14 -13.19 11.49
C LYS A 334 5.01 -13.58 12.46
N ASP A 335 5.33 -14.35 13.49
CA ASP A 335 4.36 -14.75 14.52
C ASP A 335 3.73 -13.53 15.21
N ALA A 336 4.54 -12.49 15.49
CA ALA A 336 4.06 -11.27 16.08
C ALA A 336 3.02 -10.57 15.20
N PHE A 337 3.26 -10.46 13.89
CA PHE A 337 2.27 -9.89 12.97
C PHE A 337 0.97 -10.69 12.94
N GLU A 338 1.03 -12.01 12.96
CA GLU A 338 -0.15 -12.90 12.94
C GLU A 338 -0.93 -12.91 14.27
N THR A 339 -0.29 -12.52 15.38
CA THR A 339 -0.88 -12.61 16.74
C THR A 339 -1.06 -11.27 17.46
N MET A 340 -0.58 -10.16 16.89
CA MET A 340 -0.67 -8.84 17.54
C MET A 340 -2.11 -8.33 17.67
N GLY A 341 -3.08 -8.93 16.96
CA GLY A 341 -4.49 -8.58 16.99
C GLY A 341 -4.77 -7.21 16.38
N ARG A 342 -5.99 -6.73 16.59
CA ARG A 342 -6.47 -5.47 16.00
C ARG A 342 -5.51 -4.30 16.29
N THR A 343 -5.10 -3.63 15.25
CA THR A 343 -4.11 -2.54 15.29
C THR A 343 -4.61 -1.38 14.44
N PRO A 344 -5.09 -0.29 15.06
CA PRO A 344 -5.41 0.92 14.33
C PRO A 344 -4.18 1.47 13.62
N VAL A 345 -4.35 1.86 12.37
CA VAL A 345 -3.36 2.54 11.52
C VAL A 345 -4.03 3.73 10.83
N SER A 346 -3.30 4.56 10.11
CA SER A 346 -3.89 5.71 9.43
C SER A 346 -4.89 5.30 8.34
N GLN A 347 -4.72 4.11 7.79
CA GLN A 347 -5.50 3.57 6.67
C GLN A 347 -6.63 2.61 7.09
N GLY A 348 -6.91 2.46 8.39
CA GLY A 348 -7.96 1.55 8.88
C GLY A 348 -7.57 0.85 10.17
N VAL A 349 -8.13 -0.33 10.39
CA VAL A 349 -7.75 -1.22 11.49
C VAL A 349 -7.27 -2.54 10.89
N LEU A 350 -5.98 -2.80 11.02
CA LEU A 350 -5.37 -4.07 10.63
C LEU A 350 -5.62 -5.16 11.68
N ASN A 351 -5.86 -6.38 11.23
CA ASN A 351 -5.96 -7.58 12.07
C ASN A 351 -5.44 -8.78 11.28
N TRP A 352 -4.13 -8.83 11.08
CA TRP A 352 -3.50 -9.98 10.43
C TRP A 352 -3.60 -11.24 11.29
N THR A 353 -3.82 -12.37 10.64
CA THR A 353 -3.88 -13.70 11.24
C THR A 353 -3.08 -14.67 10.37
N ALA A 354 -2.82 -15.87 10.84
CA ALA A 354 -2.12 -16.91 10.06
C ALA A 354 -2.82 -17.27 8.73
N THR A 355 -4.10 -16.95 8.58
CA THR A 355 -4.90 -17.24 7.37
C THR A 355 -5.30 -15.99 6.58
N ASP A 356 -5.10 -14.80 7.14
CA ASP A 356 -5.41 -13.52 6.47
C ASP A 356 -4.30 -12.51 6.70
N HIS A 357 -3.52 -12.25 5.67
CA HIS A 357 -2.44 -11.27 5.66
C HIS A 357 -2.82 -9.95 4.94
N PHE A 358 -4.12 -9.73 4.62
CA PHE A 358 -4.66 -8.41 4.29
C PHE A 358 -5.17 -7.69 5.54
N GLY A 359 -5.97 -8.35 6.35
CA GLY A 359 -6.34 -7.93 7.69
C GLY A 359 -7.30 -6.74 7.80
N TYR A 360 -7.74 -6.11 6.71
CA TYR A 360 -8.70 -5.01 6.76
C TYR A 360 -10.14 -5.49 6.65
N THR A 361 -11.02 -4.83 7.38
CA THR A 361 -12.47 -5.09 7.30
C THR A 361 -13.13 -4.29 6.18
N PRO A 362 -14.33 -4.71 5.71
CA PRO A 362 -15.06 -4.06 4.61
C PRO A 362 -15.32 -2.56 4.82
N GLU A 363 -15.46 -2.12 6.08
CA GLU A 363 -15.80 -0.73 6.43
C GLU A 363 -14.63 0.25 6.27
N THR A 364 -13.43 -0.26 5.93
CA THR A 364 -12.22 0.56 5.81
C THR A 364 -12.24 1.43 4.55
N GLY A 365 -12.89 0.99 3.47
CA GLY A 365 -12.94 1.73 2.21
C GLY A 365 -13.87 2.96 2.29
N VAL A 366 -13.41 4.10 1.76
CA VAL A 366 -14.22 5.30 1.58
C VAL A 366 -14.35 5.63 0.09
N LEU A 367 -15.49 6.18 -0.31
CA LEU A 367 -15.66 6.74 -1.65
C LEU A 367 -15.47 8.26 -1.58
N LEU A 368 -14.62 8.76 -2.44
CA LEU A 368 -14.33 10.18 -2.60
C LEU A 368 -14.94 10.68 -3.92
N LYS A 369 -15.31 11.94 -3.95
CA LYS A 369 -15.66 12.69 -5.15
C LYS A 369 -14.70 13.85 -5.31
N VAL A 370 -14.29 14.15 -6.54
CA VAL A 370 -13.53 15.38 -6.82
C VAL A 370 -14.52 16.55 -6.89
N VAL A 371 -14.31 17.54 -6.04
CA VAL A 371 -15.17 18.74 -5.97
C VAL A 371 -14.28 19.98 -5.76
N ASN A 372 -14.33 20.91 -6.70
CA ASN A 372 -13.52 22.13 -6.68
C ASN A 372 -12.01 21.85 -6.53
N GLY A 373 -11.53 20.80 -7.17
CA GLY A 373 -10.11 20.41 -7.13
C GLY A 373 -9.66 19.80 -5.79
N ASP A 374 -10.58 19.34 -4.94
CA ASP A 374 -10.27 18.66 -3.66
C ASP A 374 -11.16 17.41 -3.47
N TRP A 375 -10.84 16.63 -2.46
CA TRP A 375 -11.58 15.43 -2.09
C TRP A 375 -12.78 15.75 -1.21
N GLN A 376 -13.94 15.23 -1.57
CA GLN A 376 -15.14 15.20 -0.74
C GLN A 376 -15.52 13.74 -0.46
N VAL A 377 -15.79 13.41 0.80
CA VAL A 377 -16.31 12.07 1.16
C VAL A 377 -17.75 11.96 0.68
N VAL A 378 -18.08 10.87 0.00
CA VAL A 378 -19.43 10.51 -0.43
C VAL A 378 -20.09 9.71 0.69
N ASN A 379 -21.20 10.20 1.22
CA ASN A 379 -22.00 9.56 2.27
C ASN A 379 -23.09 8.62 1.70
#